data_bb10e4cf8426b8e3b9bf73510a0d8fc8
#
_entry.id   bb10e4cf8426b8e3b9bf73510a0d8fc8
#
_cell.length_a   1.000
_cell.length_b   1.000
_cell.length_c   1.000
_cell.angle_alpha   90.00
_cell.angle_beta   90.00
_cell.angle_gamma   90.00
#
_symmetry.space_group_name_H-M   'P 1'
#
loop_
_entity.id
_entity.type
_entity.pdbx_description
1 polymer ?
#
loop_
_entity_poly.entity_id
_entity_poly.type
_entity_poly.pdbx_seq_one_letter_code
_entity_poly.pdbx_strand_id
1 'polypeptide(L)'
;MPFERGLHCAVACRNIKCNSVKYGSWIALPLFCLISTFGVMRNAVANESLAIVDARVAAVDKAGGDLPLTMTIKNEADSADALLRVRCPVANFSERHTVDRGEGAPAMRSISNIPVPAKGTLELKRDGYHVMLLQLRQALTPGETFKCAVVFQKAGTIETEVQVQK
;
A
#
# COMPACT_ATOMS: atom_id res chain seq x y z
N MET A 1 -50.51 10.77 6.11
CA MET A 1 -50.38 11.84 5.09
C MET A 1 -49.07 11.60 4.38
N PRO A 2 -49.12 11.26 3.11
CA PRO A 2 -47.91 10.92 2.32
C PRO A 2 -47.38 12.16 1.63
N PHE A 3 -46.07 12.20 1.42
CA PHE A 3 -45.47 13.11 0.42
C PHE A 3 -44.37 12.39 -0.34
N GLU A 4 -44.77 11.83 -1.47
CA GLU A 4 -43.89 11.43 -2.56
C GLU A 4 -43.39 12.69 -3.29
N ARG A 5 -42.14 12.69 -3.72
CA ARG A 5 -41.75 13.37 -4.97
C ARG A 5 -40.51 12.70 -5.59
N GLY A 6 -40.79 11.97 -6.67
CA GLY A 6 -39.78 11.49 -7.59
C GLY A 6 -39.18 12.64 -8.39
N LEU A 7 -37.91 12.48 -8.73
CA LEU A 7 -37.23 13.28 -9.75
C LEU A 7 -36.84 12.36 -10.93
N HIS A 8 -37.65 12.47 -11.99
CA HIS A 8 -37.34 11.93 -13.29
C HIS A 8 -36.23 12.76 -13.95
N CYS A 9 -35.13 12.16 -14.28
CA CYS A 9 -34.15 12.74 -15.19
C CYS A 9 -34.41 12.22 -16.59
N ALA A 10 -35.13 12.99 -17.39
CA ALA A 10 -35.39 12.73 -18.82
C ALA A 10 -34.17 13.18 -19.62
N VAL A 11 -33.43 12.25 -20.21
CA VAL A 11 -32.42 12.55 -21.23
C VAL A 11 -33.12 12.61 -22.59
N ALA A 12 -33.17 13.82 -23.15
CA ALA A 12 -33.74 14.09 -24.45
C ALA A 12 -32.82 13.59 -25.59
N CYS A 13 -33.30 12.58 -26.31
CA CYS A 13 -32.73 12.21 -27.62
C CYS A 13 -33.22 13.22 -28.66
N ARG A 14 -32.32 14.10 -29.14
CA ARG A 14 -32.56 14.97 -30.29
C ARG A 14 -32.12 14.30 -31.59
N ASN A 15 -33.11 14.05 -32.43
CA ASN A 15 -33.10 14.01 -33.90
C ASN A 15 -31.81 13.67 -34.66
N ILE A 16 -31.73 12.46 -35.14
CA ILE A 16 -30.93 12.12 -36.32
C ILE A 16 -31.92 11.76 -37.46
N LYS A 17 -31.96 12.61 -38.50
CA LYS A 17 -32.74 12.39 -39.71
C LYS A 17 -32.19 11.20 -40.46
N CYS A 18 -33.02 10.15 -40.65
CA CYS A 18 -32.77 9.10 -41.59
C CYS A 18 -32.95 9.63 -43.02
N ASN A 19 -31.83 9.77 -43.74
CA ASN A 19 -31.86 9.96 -45.18
C ASN A 19 -31.85 8.61 -45.86
N SER A 20 -32.94 8.33 -46.59
CA SER A 20 -33.11 7.17 -47.44
C SER A 20 -32.18 7.30 -48.65
N VAL A 21 -31.20 6.40 -48.76
CA VAL A 21 -30.39 6.27 -49.97
C VAL A 21 -30.75 4.96 -50.65
N LYS A 22 -31.21 5.09 -51.91
CA LYS A 22 -31.65 4.02 -52.82
C LYS A 22 -30.50 3.08 -53.14
N TYR A 23 -30.83 1.80 -53.16
CA TYR A 23 -29.92 0.71 -53.51
C TYR A 23 -29.51 0.81 -55.01
N GLY A 24 -28.22 0.92 -55.21
CA GLY A 24 -27.56 0.59 -56.47
C GLY A 24 -26.63 -0.61 -56.21
N SER A 25 -26.96 -1.74 -56.83
CA SER A 25 -26.19 -2.97 -56.81
C SER A 25 -24.83 -2.79 -57.43
N TRP A 26 -23.75 -2.90 -56.61
CA TRP A 26 -22.41 -3.24 -57.13
C TRP A 26 -21.63 -3.92 -56.01
N ILE A 27 -21.08 -5.05 -56.34
CA ILE A 27 -20.27 -5.96 -55.55
C ILE A 27 -19.07 -5.18 -54.96
N ALA A 28 -19.01 -5.05 -53.65
CA ALA A 28 -17.81 -4.56 -52.95
C ALA A 28 -17.56 -5.44 -51.73
N LEU A 29 -16.36 -6.03 -51.68
CA LEU A 29 -15.81 -6.83 -50.60
C LEU A 29 -15.93 -6.12 -49.25
N PRO A 30 -16.21 -6.86 -48.17
CA PRO A 30 -16.10 -6.28 -46.83
C PRO A 30 -14.61 -6.09 -46.47
N LEU A 31 -14.16 -4.85 -46.46
CA LEU A 31 -12.92 -4.44 -45.87
C LEU A 31 -13.08 -4.62 -44.34
N PHE A 32 -12.57 -5.73 -43.85
CA PHE A 32 -12.55 -6.07 -42.44
C PHE A 32 -11.62 -5.06 -41.70
N CYS A 33 -12.21 -3.99 -41.19
CA CYS A 33 -11.53 -3.03 -40.38
C CYS A 33 -11.20 -3.68 -39.03
N LEU A 34 -10.04 -4.33 -38.95
CA LEU A 34 -9.43 -4.80 -37.72
C LEU A 34 -9.06 -3.57 -36.84
N ILE A 35 -10.02 -3.13 -36.04
CA ILE A 35 -9.73 -2.21 -34.94
C ILE A 35 -8.99 -3.02 -33.90
N SER A 36 -7.66 -3.04 -34.02
CA SER A 36 -6.77 -3.52 -32.97
C SER A 36 -6.91 -2.57 -31.79
N THR A 37 -7.77 -2.94 -30.83
CA THR A 37 -7.75 -2.34 -29.50
C THR A 37 -6.44 -2.74 -28.84
N PHE A 38 -5.41 -1.89 -28.99
CA PHE A 38 -4.23 -1.93 -28.16
C PHE A 38 -4.69 -1.62 -26.74
N GLY A 39 -5.04 -2.68 -26.00
CA GLY A 39 -5.19 -2.61 -24.57
C GLY A 39 -3.84 -2.23 -23.99
N VAL A 40 -3.71 -0.99 -23.54
CA VAL A 40 -2.57 -0.57 -22.71
C VAL A 40 -2.68 -1.36 -21.41
N MET A 41 -2.04 -2.54 -21.37
CA MET A 41 -1.77 -3.22 -20.12
C MET A 41 -0.89 -2.30 -19.30
N ARG A 42 -1.47 -1.59 -18.35
CA ARG A 42 -0.74 -0.97 -17.26
C ARG A 42 -0.18 -2.12 -16.43
N ASN A 43 1.03 -2.52 -16.75
CA ASN A 43 1.82 -3.31 -15.84
C ASN A 43 1.94 -2.48 -14.57
N ALA A 44 1.27 -2.90 -13.51
CA ALA A 44 1.63 -2.49 -12.15
C ALA A 44 3.06 -3.02 -11.97
N VAL A 45 4.05 -2.15 -12.10
CA VAL A 45 5.43 -2.45 -11.78
C VAL A 45 5.43 -2.65 -10.27
N ALA A 46 5.31 -3.91 -9.83
CA ALA A 46 5.74 -4.28 -8.51
C ALA A 46 7.21 -3.84 -8.43
N ASN A 47 7.52 -2.94 -7.52
CA ASN A 47 8.88 -2.44 -7.37
C ASN A 47 9.70 -3.57 -6.73
N GLU A 48 10.18 -4.50 -7.58
CA GLU A 48 10.94 -5.70 -7.18
C GLU A 48 12.27 -5.36 -6.50
N SER A 49 12.64 -4.08 -6.51
CA SER A 49 13.92 -3.61 -5.97
C SER A 49 13.93 -3.41 -4.45
N LEU A 50 12.77 -3.48 -3.77
CA LEU A 50 12.68 -3.33 -2.33
C LEU A 50 11.91 -4.51 -1.72
N ALA A 51 12.58 -5.26 -0.85
CA ALA A 51 12.04 -6.43 -0.18
C ALA A 51 12.04 -6.24 1.33
N ILE A 52 10.98 -6.73 1.99
CA ILE A 52 10.87 -6.78 3.45
C ILE A 52 10.96 -8.24 3.86
N VAL A 53 11.86 -8.54 4.79
CA VAL A 53 12.07 -9.89 5.32
C VAL A 53 12.10 -9.87 6.84
N ASP A 54 11.84 -11.02 7.46
CA ASP A 54 11.91 -11.24 8.91
C ASP A 54 11.05 -10.24 9.73
N ALA A 55 9.88 -9.86 9.20
CA ALA A 55 8.96 -8.99 9.94
C ALA A 55 8.33 -9.76 11.10
N ARG A 56 8.53 -9.27 12.34
CA ARG A 56 8.11 -9.96 13.55
C ARG A 56 7.83 -9.02 14.71
N VAL A 57 6.99 -9.49 15.61
CA VAL A 57 6.65 -8.86 16.88
C VAL A 57 6.68 -9.89 18.01
N ALA A 58 6.83 -9.45 19.24
CA ALA A 58 6.69 -10.32 20.39
C ALA A 58 5.20 -10.61 20.67
N ALA A 59 4.91 -11.76 21.27
CA ALA A 59 3.60 -12.07 21.80
C ALA A 59 3.25 -11.16 22.98
N VAL A 60 1.95 -10.84 23.13
CA VAL A 60 1.42 -10.07 24.25
C VAL A 60 0.05 -10.63 24.66
N ASP A 61 -0.17 -10.77 25.97
CA ASP A 61 -1.38 -11.38 26.50
C ASP A 61 -2.59 -10.43 26.57
N LYS A 62 -2.37 -9.13 26.38
CA LYS A 62 -3.40 -8.12 26.55
C LYS A 62 -3.35 -7.04 25.46
N ALA A 63 -4.53 -6.52 25.12
CA ALA A 63 -4.66 -5.30 24.30
C ALA A 63 -4.20 -4.05 25.06
N GLY A 64 -4.05 -2.93 24.33
CA GLY A 64 -3.79 -1.58 24.86
C GLY A 64 -2.33 -1.22 25.06
N GLY A 65 -1.40 -2.17 24.95
CA GLY A 65 0.04 -1.92 25.08
C GLY A 65 0.68 -1.45 23.78
N ASP A 66 1.96 -1.10 23.87
CA ASP A 66 2.80 -0.69 22.75
C ASP A 66 3.86 -1.76 22.49
N LEU A 67 4.16 -2.01 21.21
CA LEU A 67 4.99 -3.14 20.81
C LEU A 67 5.95 -2.74 19.68
N PRO A 68 7.27 -3.02 19.79
CA PRO A 68 8.19 -2.79 18.70
C PRO A 68 7.99 -3.84 17.59
N LEU A 69 7.89 -3.36 16.35
CA LEU A 69 7.93 -4.16 15.16
C LEU A 69 9.36 -4.17 14.63
N THR A 70 9.93 -5.35 14.47
CA THR A 70 11.26 -5.57 13.89
C THR A 70 11.12 -6.17 12.51
N MET A 71 11.96 -5.72 11.56
CA MET A 71 12.04 -6.24 10.20
C MET A 71 13.34 -5.85 9.53
N THR A 72 13.69 -6.53 8.48
CA THR A 72 14.82 -6.17 7.62
C THR A 72 14.29 -5.69 6.27
N ILE A 73 14.73 -4.53 5.83
CA ILE A 73 14.40 -3.92 4.54
C ILE A 73 15.64 -4.00 3.66
N LYS A 74 15.53 -4.70 2.52
CA LYS A 74 16.56 -4.79 1.48
C LYS A 74 16.19 -3.89 0.32
N ASN A 75 17.07 -2.99 -0.06
CA ASN A 75 16.89 -2.10 -1.20
C ASN A 75 17.96 -2.41 -2.26
N GLU A 76 17.54 -3.03 -3.34
CA GLU A 76 18.42 -3.36 -4.47
C GLU A 76 18.44 -2.27 -5.55
N ALA A 77 17.67 -1.19 -5.39
CA ALA A 77 17.68 -0.05 -6.30
C ALA A 77 18.96 0.79 -6.15
N ASP A 78 19.35 1.46 -7.23
CA ASP A 78 20.45 2.43 -7.24
C ASP A 78 20.13 3.74 -6.50
N SER A 79 18.90 3.93 -6.07
CA SER A 79 18.44 5.10 -5.34
C SER A 79 18.02 4.76 -3.92
N ALA A 80 18.37 5.63 -2.97
CA ALA A 80 17.86 5.55 -1.60
C ALA A 80 16.35 5.82 -1.56
N ASP A 81 15.66 5.22 -0.59
CA ASP A 81 14.26 5.44 -0.30
C ASP A 81 14.07 5.84 1.18
N ALA A 82 12.84 6.02 1.62
CA ALA A 82 12.53 6.29 3.01
C ALA A 82 11.24 5.58 3.43
N LEU A 83 11.25 4.94 4.59
CA LEU A 83 10.07 4.39 5.22
C LEU A 83 9.26 5.51 5.87
N LEU A 84 8.06 5.75 5.36
CA LEU A 84 7.18 6.85 5.80
C LEU A 84 6.16 6.40 6.85
N ARG A 85 5.64 5.17 6.73
CA ARG A 85 4.56 4.69 7.60
C ARG A 85 4.45 3.17 7.56
N VAL A 86 3.99 2.60 8.66
CA VAL A 86 3.53 1.21 8.73
C VAL A 86 2.09 1.21 9.23
N ARG A 87 1.24 0.38 8.65
CA ARG A 87 -0.15 0.19 9.09
C ARG A 87 -0.40 -1.29 9.32
N CYS A 88 -0.71 -1.64 10.54
CA CYS A 88 -1.05 -3.00 10.94
C CYS A 88 -2.46 -3.01 11.53
N PRO A 89 -3.32 -3.98 11.19
CA PRO A 89 -4.70 -4.03 11.68
C PRO A 89 -4.79 -4.25 13.19
N VAL A 90 -3.74 -4.80 13.79
CA VAL A 90 -3.63 -5.12 15.22
C VAL A 90 -3.33 -3.91 16.12
N ALA A 91 -3.01 -2.74 15.56
CA ALA A 91 -2.70 -1.53 16.30
C ALA A 91 -3.50 -0.32 15.80
N ASN A 92 -3.73 0.66 16.67
CA ASN A 92 -4.41 1.89 16.29
C ASN A 92 -3.48 2.82 15.52
N PHE A 93 -2.20 2.90 15.93
CA PHE A 93 -1.20 3.78 15.36
C PHE A 93 0.14 3.06 15.19
N SER A 94 1.02 3.67 14.43
CA SER A 94 2.43 3.31 14.40
C SER A 94 3.31 4.56 14.34
N GLU A 95 4.41 4.53 15.06
CA GLU A 95 5.41 5.60 15.06
C GLU A 95 6.78 5.05 14.69
N ARG A 96 7.58 5.88 14.02
CA ARG A 96 8.97 5.59 13.67
C ARG A 96 9.85 6.28 14.69
N HIS A 97 10.73 5.52 15.27
CA HIS A 97 11.66 6.00 16.30
C HIS A 97 13.11 5.75 15.91
N THR A 98 13.98 6.54 16.49
CA THR A 98 15.42 6.29 16.56
C THR A 98 15.88 6.41 17.99
N VAL A 99 16.99 5.79 18.30
CA VAL A 99 17.65 5.95 19.61
C VAL A 99 18.73 7.01 19.47
N ASP A 100 18.53 8.15 20.11
CA ASP A 100 19.54 9.19 20.21
C ASP A 100 20.55 8.78 21.29
N ARG A 101 21.83 8.73 20.89
CA ARG A 101 22.97 8.36 21.76
C ARG A 101 23.90 9.55 22.01
N GLY A 102 23.38 10.81 21.89
CA GLY A 102 24.12 12.03 22.18
C GLY A 102 24.58 12.12 23.64
N GLU A 103 24.82 13.32 24.13
CA GLU A 103 25.21 13.54 25.54
C GLU A 103 24.07 13.10 26.46
N GLY A 104 24.33 12.13 27.33
CA GLY A 104 23.40 11.63 28.34
C GLY A 104 22.97 10.17 28.10
N ALA A 105 21.88 9.77 28.78
CA ALA A 105 21.31 8.44 28.62
C ALA A 105 20.63 8.30 27.23
N PRO A 106 20.74 7.13 26.56
CA PRO A 106 20.05 6.89 25.31
C PRO A 106 18.54 7.15 25.43
N ALA A 107 18.00 7.97 24.53
CA ALA A 107 16.58 8.33 24.52
C ALA A 107 15.92 8.01 23.18
N MET A 108 14.72 7.46 23.21
CA MET A 108 13.90 7.28 22.02
C MET A 108 13.36 8.62 21.53
N ARG A 109 13.46 8.86 20.22
CA ARG A 109 12.88 10.04 19.55
C ARG A 109 12.01 9.62 18.39
N SER A 110 10.84 10.20 18.30
CA SER A 110 9.98 10.07 17.10
C SER A 110 10.59 10.83 15.92
N ILE A 111 10.56 10.22 14.75
CA ILE A 111 11.10 10.79 13.51
C ILE A 111 10.08 10.70 12.39
N SER A 112 10.16 11.62 11.42
CA SER A 112 9.21 11.69 10.31
C SER A 112 9.35 10.55 9.31
N ASN A 113 10.57 10.04 9.12
CA ASN A 113 10.86 8.92 8.23
C ASN A 113 12.12 8.17 8.68
N ILE A 114 12.30 6.95 8.18
CA ILE A 114 13.53 6.16 8.38
C ILE A 114 14.21 6.02 7.02
N PRO A 115 15.47 6.49 6.85
CA PRO A 115 16.17 6.40 5.58
C PRO A 115 16.53 4.94 5.26
N VAL A 116 16.28 4.54 4.00
CA VAL A 116 16.65 3.23 3.45
C VAL A 116 17.75 3.44 2.41
N PRO A 117 18.98 2.97 2.64
CA PRO A 117 20.10 3.21 1.73
C PRO A 117 19.89 2.55 0.37
N ALA A 118 20.47 3.14 -0.70
CA ALA A 118 20.55 2.51 -2.01
C ALA A 118 21.48 1.29 -1.95
N LYS A 119 21.18 0.23 -2.69
CA LYS A 119 21.96 -1.02 -2.72
C LYS A 119 22.33 -1.54 -1.33
N GLY A 120 21.44 -1.35 -0.36
CA GLY A 120 21.74 -1.61 1.03
C GLY A 120 20.63 -2.33 1.77
N THR A 121 20.95 -2.66 3.02
CA THR A 121 20.02 -3.31 3.95
C THR A 121 19.86 -2.44 5.19
N LEU A 122 18.64 -2.29 5.63
CA LEU A 122 18.27 -1.61 6.86
C LEU A 122 17.60 -2.60 7.81
N GLU A 123 18.18 -2.81 8.98
CA GLU A 123 17.55 -3.56 10.06
C GLU A 123 16.81 -2.61 10.99
N LEU A 124 15.52 -2.83 11.16
CA LEU A 124 14.73 -2.17 12.20
C LEU A 124 14.81 -2.99 13.48
N LYS A 125 15.43 -2.40 14.51
CA LYS A 125 15.66 -3.04 15.80
C LYS A 125 15.59 -2.03 16.93
N ARG A 126 15.26 -2.51 18.13
CA ARG A 126 14.91 -1.71 19.28
C ARG A 126 15.99 -0.70 19.73
N ASP A 127 17.23 -0.98 19.47
CA ASP A 127 18.38 -0.13 19.84
C ASP A 127 18.85 0.81 18.72
N GLY A 128 18.11 0.88 17.62
CA GLY A 128 18.36 1.73 16.46
C GLY A 128 17.08 2.33 15.91
N TYR A 129 16.95 2.31 14.58
CA TYR A 129 15.68 2.61 13.93
C TYR A 129 14.69 1.50 14.23
N HIS A 130 13.48 1.85 14.62
CA HIS A 130 12.40 0.90 14.83
C HIS A 130 11.03 1.54 14.63
N VAL A 131 10.02 0.69 14.47
CA VAL A 131 8.61 1.09 14.40
C VAL A 131 7.93 0.57 15.66
N MET A 132 7.24 1.47 16.36
CA MET A 132 6.36 1.10 17.47
C MET A 132 4.93 0.97 16.96
N LEU A 133 4.31 -0.16 17.23
CA LEU A 133 2.87 -0.36 17.13
C LEU A 133 2.25 0.09 18.44
N LEU A 134 1.35 1.08 18.37
CA LEU A 134 0.79 1.74 19.54
C LEU A 134 -0.67 1.36 19.73
N GLN A 135 -1.06 1.20 20.99
CA GLN A 135 -2.43 0.89 21.38
C GLN A 135 -2.94 -0.36 20.66
N LEU A 136 -2.34 -1.50 20.96
CA LEU A 136 -2.77 -2.78 20.42
C LEU A 136 -4.25 -3.02 20.65
N ARG A 137 -4.95 -3.46 19.63
CA ARG A 137 -6.40 -3.72 19.65
C ARG A 137 -6.76 -5.07 20.24
N GLN A 138 -5.81 -5.98 20.29
CA GLN A 138 -5.99 -7.36 20.72
C GLN A 138 -4.70 -7.92 21.32
N ALA A 139 -4.81 -9.04 22.05
CA ALA A 139 -3.69 -9.89 22.38
C ALA A 139 -3.08 -10.49 21.10
N LEU A 140 -1.81 -10.84 21.14
CA LEU A 140 -1.09 -11.48 20.04
C LEU A 140 -0.49 -12.79 20.53
N THR A 141 -0.95 -13.90 19.97
CA THR A 141 -0.54 -15.24 20.37
C THR A 141 0.67 -15.72 19.58
N PRO A 142 1.65 -16.39 20.18
CA PRO A 142 2.79 -16.94 19.46
C PRO A 142 2.35 -17.84 18.30
N GLY A 143 2.93 -17.63 17.11
CA GLY A 143 2.61 -18.37 15.89
C GLY A 143 1.51 -17.74 15.04
N GLU A 144 0.79 -16.74 15.54
CA GLU A 144 -0.12 -15.94 14.70
C GLU A 144 0.65 -15.14 13.66
N THR A 145 -0.01 -14.86 12.53
CA THR A 145 0.48 -13.95 11.48
C THR A 145 -0.58 -12.94 11.11
N PHE A 146 -0.14 -11.75 10.71
CA PHE A 146 -1.02 -10.70 10.18
C PHE A 146 -0.30 -9.87 9.14
N LYS A 147 -1.05 -9.27 8.23
CA LYS A 147 -0.48 -8.42 7.17
C LYS A 147 -0.41 -6.97 7.60
N CYS A 148 0.72 -6.35 7.33
CA CYS A 148 0.93 -4.91 7.49
C CYS A 148 1.22 -4.26 6.13
N ALA A 149 0.72 -3.06 5.93
CA ALA A 149 1.06 -2.21 4.81
C ALA A 149 2.22 -1.28 5.21
N VAL A 150 3.36 -1.43 4.56
CA VAL A 150 4.58 -0.64 4.77
C VAL A 150 4.69 0.36 3.63
N VAL A 151 4.69 1.66 3.94
CA VAL A 151 4.65 2.74 2.96
C VAL A 151 6.00 3.39 2.84
N PHE A 152 6.56 3.36 1.65
CA PHE A 152 7.83 4.00 1.27
C PHE A 152 7.59 5.24 0.42
N GLN A 153 8.57 6.12 0.38
CA GLN A 153 8.47 7.39 -0.36
C GLN A 153 8.45 7.17 -1.87
N LYS A 154 9.31 6.28 -2.38
CA LYS A 154 9.44 6.00 -3.83
C LYS A 154 8.81 4.67 -4.21
N ALA A 155 9.06 3.61 -3.46
CA ALA A 155 8.54 2.28 -3.74
C ALA A 155 7.02 2.16 -3.52
N GLY A 156 6.40 3.13 -2.82
CA GLY A 156 4.98 3.08 -2.53
C GLY A 156 4.64 2.13 -1.39
N THR A 157 3.52 1.43 -1.48
CA THR A 157 3.04 0.52 -0.43
C THR A 157 3.41 -0.92 -0.75
N ILE A 158 4.08 -1.58 0.20
CA ILE A 158 4.41 -2.99 0.14
C ILE A 158 3.70 -3.69 1.30
N GLU A 159 2.94 -4.74 0.99
CA GLU A 159 2.36 -5.59 2.03
C GLU A 159 3.39 -6.61 2.50
N THR A 160 3.48 -6.79 3.81
CA THR A 160 4.33 -7.79 4.43
C THR A 160 3.57 -8.59 5.47
N GLU A 161 3.89 -9.86 5.59
CA GLU A 161 3.37 -10.72 6.65
C GLU A 161 4.28 -10.60 7.88
N VAL A 162 3.65 -10.35 9.03
CA VAL A 162 4.34 -10.21 10.33
C VAL A 162 4.04 -11.43 11.17
N GLN A 163 5.08 -12.06 11.72
CA GLN A 163 4.96 -13.21 12.60
C GLN A 163 5.00 -12.80 14.07
N VAL A 164 4.14 -13.40 14.88
CA VAL A 164 4.16 -13.27 16.33
C VAL A 164 5.09 -14.32 16.91
N GLN A 165 6.15 -13.88 17.59
CA GLN A 165 7.14 -14.74 18.24
C GLN A 165 6.94 -14.75 19.76
N LYS A 166 7.51 -15.77 20.41
CA LYS A 166 7.52 -15.87 21.88
C LYS A 166 8.32 -14.74 22.52
#